data_87e6bbee8d73e534e693d3d4f29073eb
#
_entry.id   87e6bbee8d73e534e693d3d4f29073eb
#
_cell.length_a   1.000
_cell.length_b   1.000
_cell.length_c   1.000
_cell.angle_alpha   90.00
_cell.angle_beta   90.00
_cell.angle_gamma   90.00
#
_symmetry.space_group_name_H-M   'P 1'
#
loop_
_entity.id
_entity.type
_entity.pdbx_description
1 polymer ?
#
loop_
_entity_poly.entity_id
_entity_poly.type
_entity_poly.pdbx_seq_one_letter_code
_entity_poly.pdbx_strand_id
1 'polypeptide(L)'
;MQNYLTADNLTVGYRGKPILSDISMNIRRGSIVTLIGPNGAGKSTILKSIIRELSPLGGSVFLDGTALEDYSDPDFAKKTAVVMTGRPDPELMTCFDVAAAGRYPYTGRFGILSKEDKKKVMDALEMVRCESLADVLFQNTSDGQKQRILLARAICQEPELLVLDEPTSFLDIRHKLELLDILKKLVHERNVAVLMSLHELDLAERISDYVLCAENGTIGRTGTPREVFEGDYIAKLYGIEHGRTDGAPRVFVIGGMGSGIPVYHALNRAGIPFAAGVIHENDMEYQTARVLAAEVIREAAFEPVGEQAFLRAKKVIESCEDVFCPLNVFGTMNKKNRELLRIGTELGKLRQIHLDKSDSGDILNDK
;
A
#
# COMPACT_ATOMS: atom_id res chain seq x y z
N MET A 1 -24.61 -7.97 11.77
CA MET A 1 -24.41 -7.21 10.50
C MET A 1 -24.21 -8.24 9.41
N GLN A 2 -24.92 -8.10 8.28
CA GLN A 2 -24.86 -9.07 7.18
C GLN A 2 -23.61 -8.84 6.32
N ASN A 3 -22.96 -9.92 5.90
CA ASN A 3 -21.86 -9.84 4.94
C ASN A 3 -22.41 -9.40 3.58
N TYR A 4 -21.70 -8.51 2.90
CA TYR A 4 -22.07 -8.02 1.58
C TYR A 4 -21.39 -8.84 0.47
N LEU A 5 -20.12 -9.17 0.64
CA LEU A 5 -19.43 -10.13 -0.23
C LEU A 5 -18.93 -11.29 0.63
N THR A 6 -19.18 -12.51 0.17
CA THR A 6 -18.69 -13.74 0.78
C THR A 6 -18.01 -14.59 -0.29
N ALA A 7 -16.84 -15.12 -0.01
CA ALA A 7 -16.19 -16.14 -0.82
C ALA A 7 -16.03 -17.41 0.04
N ASP A 8 -16.46 -18.54 -0.51
CA ASP A 8 -16.44 -19.84 0.15
C ASP A 8 -15.58 -20.81 -0.65
N ASN A 9 -14.48 -21.28 -0.04
CA ASN A 9 -13.52 -22.23 -0.62
C ASN A 9 -13.06 -21.83 -2.03
N LEU A 10 -12.92 -20.53 -2.28
CA LEU A 10 -12.61 -20.00 -3.60
C LEU A 10 -11.20 -20.42 -4.03
N THR A 11 -11.08 -20.96 -5.22
CA THR A 11 -9.81 -21.29 -5.88
C THR A 11 -9.64 -20.42 -7.12
N VAL A 12 -8.53 -19.68 -7.20
CA VAL A 12 -8.24 -18.74 -8.29
C VAL A 12 -6.92 -19.08 -8.97
N GLY A 13 -6.85 -18.84 -10.29
CA GLY A 13 -5.65 -19.14 -11.05
C GLY A 13 -5.85 -18.91 -12.55
N TYR A 14 -4.87 -19.26 -13.35
CA TYR A 14 -4.88 -19.09 -14.80
C TYR A 14 -4.77 -20.42 -15.52
N ARG A 15 -5.53 -20.61 -16.61
CA ARG A 15 -5.46 -21.76 -17.50
C ARG A 15 -5.53 -23.11 -16.76
N GLY A 16 -6.43 -23.20 -15.77
CA GLY A 16 -6.61 -24.40 -14.96
C GLY A 16 -5.53 -24.66 -13.89
N LYS A 17 -4.54 -23.78 -13.75
CA LYS A 17 -3.51 -23.88 -12.71
C LYS A 17 -3.87 -22.97 -11.54
N PRO A 18 -4.11 -23.51 -10.34
CA PRO A 18 -4.40 -22.70 -9.16
C PRO A 18 -3.17 -21.88 -8.74
N ILE A 19 -3.41 -20.64 -8.35
CA ILE A 19 -2.44 -19.75 -7.68
C ILE A 19 -2.75 -19.68 -6.20
N LEU A 20 -4.02 -19.54 -5.85
CA LEU A 20 -4.49 -19.64 -4.47
C LEU A 20 -5.71 -20.57 -4.43
N SER A 21 -5.82 -21.33 -3.33
CA SER A 21 -6.91 -22.24 -3.06
C SER A 21 -7.47 -22.02 -1.64
N ASP A 22 -8.66 -22.56 -1.41
CA ASP A 22 -9.32 -22.56 -0.09
C ASP A 22 -9.47 -21.16 0.52
N ILE A 23 -9.74 -20.17 -0.34
CA ILE A 23 -9.95 -18.79 0.09
C ILE A 23 -11.36 -18.65 0.65
N SER A 24 -11.46 -18.30 1.94
CA SER A 24 -12.71 -17.94 2.58
C SER A 24 -12.60 -16.53 3.14
N MET A 25 -13.49 -15.62 2.73
CA MET A 25 -13.49 -14.23 3.19
C MET A 25 -14.90 -13.66 3.25
N ASN A 26 -15.05 -12.70 4.14
CA ASN A 26 -16.30 -11.97 4.35
C ASN A 26 -16.05 -10.47 4.39
N ILE A 27 -16.77 -9.72 3.58
CA ILE A 27 -16.67 -8.26 3.52
C ILE A 27 -18.03 -7.67 3.86
N ARG A 28 -18.05 -6.72 4.78
CA ARG A 28 -19.27 -6.02 5.20
C ARG A 28 -19.41 -4.69 4.47
N ARG A 29 -20.64 -4.22 4.32
CA ARG A 29 -20.87 -2.84 3.90
C ARG A 29 -20.25 -1.89 4.92
N GLY A 30 -19.75 -0.76 4.45
CA GLY A 30 -19.12 0.23 5.32
C GLY A 30 -17.82 -0.27 5.97
N SER A 31 -17.09 -1.19 5.31
CA SER A 31 -15.78 -1.64 5.79
C SER A 31 -14.74 -1.67 4.68
N ILE A 32 -13.49 -1.52 5.08
CA ILE A 32 -12.30 -1.61 4.23
C ILE A 32 -11.57 -2.90 4.55
N VAL A 33 -11.51 -3.81 3.58
CA VAL A 33 -10.75 -5.05 3.66
C VAL A 33 -9.54 -4.96 2.74
N THR A 34 -8.36 -5.21 3.28
CA THR A 34 -7.10 -5.09 2.55
C THR A 34 -6.39 -6.42 2.41
N LEU A 35 -6.01 -6.75 1.18
CA LEU A 35 -5.13 -7.86 0.84
C LEU A 35 -3.67 -7.40 0.92
N ILE A 36 -2.87 -8.05 1.75
CA ILE A 36 -1.42 -7.86 1.81
C ILE A 36 -0.69 -9.18 1.51
N GLY A 37 0.58 -9.11 1.22
CA GLY A 37 1.43 -10.28 0.93
C GLY A 37 2.49 -9.98 -0.12
N PRO A 38 3.49 -10.85 -0.28
CA PRO A 38 4.59 -10.65 -1.21
C PRO A 38 4.13 -10.52 -2.67
N ASN A 39 5.03 -10.03 -3.53
CA ASN A 39 4.77 -9.96 -4.96
C ASN A 39 4.58 -11.37 -5.51
N GLY A 40 3.58 -11.52 -6.38
CA GLY A 40 3.24 -12.85 -6.93
C GLY A 40 2.40 -13.73 -6.02
N ALA A 41 2.03 -13.32 -4.79
CA ALA A 41 1.18 -14.10 -3.89
C ALA A 41 -0.27 -14.28 -4.38
N GLY A 42 -0.65 -13.65 -5.51
CA GLY A 42 -1.96 -13.83 -6.12
C GLY A 42 -3.04 -12.82 -5.69
N LYS A 43 -2.68 -11.73 -5.01
CA LYS A 43 -3.63 -10.67 -4.59
C LYS A 43 -4.49 -10.15 -5.75
N SER A 44 -3.87 -9.70 -6.84
CA SER A 44 -4.58 -9.24 -8.03
C SER A 44 -5.39 -10.35 -8.70
N THR A 45 -5.00 -11.64 -8.55
CA THR A 45 -5.77 -12.77 -9.07
C THR A 45 -7.07 -12.94 -8.31
N ILE A 46 -7.07 -12.77 -6.98
CA ILE A 46 -8.29 -12.75 -6.17
C ILE A 46 -9.19 -11.60 -6.63
N LEU A 47 -8.64 -10.37 -6.72
CA LEU A 47 -9.42 -9.20 -7.14
C LEU A 47 -10.05 -9.42 -8.52
N LYS A 48 -9.30 -9.94 -9.49
CA LYS A 48 -9.79 -10.24 -10.85
C LYS A 48 -10.90 -11.29 -10.87
N SER A 49 -10.86 -12.26 -9.96
CA SER A 49 -11.93 -13.25 -9.83
C SER A 49 -13.19 -12.64 -9.21
N ILE A 50 -13.05 -11.75 -8.22
CA ILE A 50 -14.18 -11.04 -7.61
C ILE A 50 -14.88 -10.12 -8.62
N ILE A 51 -14.14 -9.48 -9.51
CA ILE A 51 -14.71 -8.59 -10.55
C ILE A 51 -15.14 -9.31 -11.83
N ARG A 52 -15.11 -10.65 -11.83
CA ARG A 52 -15.48 -11.50 -12.97
C ARG A 52 -14.59 -11.34 -14.22
N GLU A 53 -13.41 -10.72 -14.09
CA GLU A 53 -12.40 -10.69 -15.16
C GLU A 53 -11.74 -12.07 -15.34
N LEU A 54 -11.69 -12.85 -14.25
CA LEU A 54 -11.13 -14.19 -14.21
C LEU A 54 -12.15 -15.16 -13.58
N SER A 55 -12.51 -16.20 -14.31
CA SER A 55 -13.40 -17.23 -13.76
C SER A 55 -12.71 -18.03 -12.65
N PRO A 56 -13.36 -18.22 -11.49
CA PRO A 56 -12.85 -19.11 -10.47
C PRO A 56 -12.61 -20.53 -11.00
N LEU A 57 -11.61 -21.22 -10.44
CA LEU A 57 -11.34 -22.63 -10.73
C LEU A 57 -12.12 -23.56 -9.80
N GLY A 58 -12.66 -23.03 -8.70
CA GLY A 58 -13.48 -23.76 -7.72
C GLY A 58 -13.98 -22.81 -6.64
N GLY A 59 -14.92 -23.29 -5.83
CA GLY A 59 -15.59 -22.51 -4.81
C GLY A 59 -16.66 -21.58 -5.37
N SER A 60 -17.19 -20.69 -4.54
CA SER A 60 -18.27 -19.77 -4.90
C SER A 60 -18.05 -18.40 -4.29
N VAL A 61 -18.53 -17.37 -4.99
CA VAL A 61 -18.55 -15.99 -4.47
C VAL A 61 -19.97 -15.46 -4.55
N PHE A 62 -20.41 -14.85 -3.45
CA PHE A 62 -21.74 -14.27 -3.33
C PHE A 62 -21.61 -12.76 -3.10
N LEU A 63 -22.41 -11.98 -3.80
CA LEU A 63 -22.58 -10.55 -3.59
C LEU A 63 -24.02 -10.32 -3.16
N ASP A 64 -24.24 -9.72 -2.00
CA ASP A 64 -25.57 -9.46 -1.44
C ASP A 64 -26.46 -10.75 -1.41
N GLY A 65 -25.83 -11.89 -1.10
CA GLY A 65 -26.50 -13.21 -1.03
C GLY A 65 -26.77 -13.89 -2.37
N THR A 66 -26.47 -13.24 -3.50
CA THR A 66 -26.63 -13.80 -4.86
C THR A 66 -25.27 -14.23 -5.39
N ALA A 67 -25.19 -15.44 -5.99
CA ALA A 67 -23.93 -15.90 -6.59
C ALA A 67 -23.48 -14.96 -7.71
N LEU A 68 -22.17 -14.73 -7.83
CA LEU A 68 -21.64 -13.80 -8.84
C LEU A 68 -22.02 -14.22 -10.27
N GLU A 69 -22.09 -15.50 -10.52
CA GLU A 69 -22.44 -16.07 -11.83
C GLU A 69 -23.90 -15.81 -12.24
N ASP A 70 -24.79 -15.58 -11.26
CA ASP A 70 -26.21 -15.32 -11.50
C ASP A 70 -26.51 -13.86 -11.83
N TYR A 71 -25.54 -12.95 -11.65
CA TYR A 71 -25.72 -11.55 -12.01
C TYR A 71 -25.59 -11.36 -13.53
N SER A 72 -26.53 -10.59 -14.10
CA SER A 72 -26.28 -10.02 -15.43
C SER A 72 -25.14 -9.02 -15.39
N ASP A 73 -24.40 -8.83 -16.52
CA ASP A 73 -23.30 -7.86 -16.57
C ASP A 73 -23.74 -6.44 -16.22
N PRO A 74 -24.89 -5.93 -16.69
CA PRO A 74 -25.37 -4.60 -16.31
C PRO A 74 -25.69 -4.48 -14.80
N ASP A 75 -26.29 -5.51 -14.19
CA ASP A 75 -26.65 -5.47 -12.77
C ASP A 75 -25.40 -5.57 -11.88
N PHE A 76 -24.45 -6.42 -12.25
CA PHE A 76 -23.16 -6.47 -11.58
C PHE A 76 -22.40 -5.15 -11.69
N ALA A 77 -22.38 -4.54 -12.88
CA ALA A 77 -21.72 -3.25 -13.12
C ALA A 77 -22.36 -2.09 -12.36
N LYS A 78 -23.66 -2.17 -11.98
CA LYS A 78 -24.27 -1.16 -11.11
C LYS A 78 -23.88 -1.29 -9.65
N LYS A 79 -23.51 -2.51 -9.22
CA LYS A 79 -23.15 -2.79 -7.83
C LYS A 79 -21.65 -2.70 -7.55
N THR A 80 -20.80 -2.96 -8.57
CA THR A 80 -19.36 -3.11 -8.38
C THR A 80 -18.60 -2.16 -9.29
N ALA A 81 -17.75 -1.30 -8.70
CA ALA A 81 -16.81 -0.47 -9.42
C ALA A 81 -15.37 -0.92 -9.17
N VAL A 82 -14.48 -0.62 -10.12
CA VAL A 82 -13.14 -1.17 -10.14
C VAL A 82 -12.11 -0.11 -10.53
N VAL A 83 -10.98 -0.10 -9.81
CA VAL A 83 -9.76 0.62 -10.20
C VAL A 83 -8.59 -0.36 -10.13
N MET A 84 -8.11 -0.79 -11.30
CA MET A 84 -6.99 -1.72 -11.43
C MET A 84 -5.68 -0.97 -11.72
N THR A 85 -4.56 -1.61 -11.49
CA THR A 85 -3.20 -1.08 -11.71
C THR A 85 -2.90 -0.69 -13.16
N GLY A 86 -3.63 -1.22 -14.14
CA GLY A 86 -3.53 -0.80 -15.55
C GLY A 86 -4.03 0.63 -15.72
N ARG A 87 -3.17 1.52 -16.24
CA ARG A 87 -3.55 2.91 -16.50
C ARG A 87 -4.12 3.01 -17.91
N PRO A 88 -5.43 3.23 -18.08
CA PRO A 88 -5.94 3.67 -19.36
C PRO A 88 -5.32 5.04 -19.68
N ASP A 89 -4.80 5.20 -20.86
CA ASP A 89 -4.31 6.50 -21.36
C ASP A 89 -5.17 6.91 -22.57
N PRO A 90 -6.43 7.32 -22.32
CA PRO A 90 -7.33 7.69 -23.40
C PRO A 90 -6.85 8.98 -24.05
N GLU A 91 -6.51 8.89 -25.33
CA GLU A 91 -6.24 10.06 -26.15
C GLU A 91 -7.52 10.90 -26.31
N LEU A 92 -7.40 12.21 -26.26
CA LEU A 92 -8.47 13.19 -26.52
C LEU A 92 -9.66 13.19 -25.53
N MET A 93 -9.64 12.43 -24.45
CA MET A 93 -10.68 12.51 -23.42
C MET A 93 -10.32 13.55 -22.36
N THR A 94 -11.31 14.35 -21.96
CA THR A 94 -11.20 15.24 -20.81
C THR A 94 -11.28 14.44 -19.51
N CYS A 95 -10.92 15.04 -18.38
CA CYS A 95 -11.09 14.42 -17.07
C CYS A 95 -12.58 14.14 -16.78
N PHE A 96 -13.47 15.02 -17.26
CA PHE A 96 -14.91 14.79 -17.18
C PHE A 96 -15.32 13.54 -17.97
N ASP A 97 -14.83 13.37 -19.22
CA ASP A 97 -15.19 12.23 -20.06
C ASP A 97 -14.71 10.92 -19.44
N VAL A 98 -13.48 10.90 -18.86
CA VAL A 98 -12.95 9.73 -18.18
C VAL A 98 -13.80 9.39 -16.95
N ALA A 99 -14.16 10.37 -16.12
CA ALA A 99 -15.04 10.15 -14.96
C ALA A 99 -16.44 9.71 -15.39
N ALA A 100 -16.98 10.32 -16.47
CA ALA A 100 -18.30 10.03 -17.01
C ALA A 100 -18.45 8.58 -17.53
N ALA A 101 -17.35 7.93 -17.93
CA ALA A 101 -17.38 6.52 -18.31
C ALA A 101 -17.91 5.61 -17.17
N GLY A 102 -17.82 6.03 -15.91
CA GLY A 102 -18.45 5.34 -14.77
C GLY A 102 -19.97 5.32 -14.83
N ARG A 103 -20.62 6.21 -15.61
CA ARG A 103 -22.08 6.23 -15.78
C ARG A 103 -22.56 5.26 -16.87
N TYR A 104 -21.66 4.59 -17.59
CA TYR A 104 -22.03 3.67 -18.66
C TYR A 104 -23.13 2.65 -18.29
N PRO A 105 -23.14 2.02 -17.10
CA PRO A 105 -24.22 1.10 -16.72
C PRO A 105 -25.62 1.73 -16.65
N TYR A 106 -25.73 3.06 -16.67
CA TYR A 106 -26.97 3.81 -16.52
C TYR A 106 -27.39 4.55 -17.80
N THR A 107 -26.51 4.72 -18.78
CA THR A 107 -26.76 5.58 -19.96
C THR A 107 -27.46 4.87 -21.12
N GLY A 108 -27.77 3.59 -20.95
CA GLY A 108 -28.43 2.80 -22.00
C GLY A 108 -27.56 2.61 -23.25
N ARG A 109 -28.20 2.17 -24.35
CA ARG A 109 -27.50 1.73 -25.58
C ARG A 109 -26.71 2.83 -26.30
N PHE A 110 -27.09 4.09 -26.12
CA PHE A 110 -26.50 5.23 -26.83
C PHE A 110 -25.44 5.97 -26.00
N GLY A 111 -25.22 5.60 -24.76
CA GLY A 111 -24.22 6.25 -23.91
C GLY A 111 -24.48 7.73 -23.58
N ILE A 112 -25.74 8.22 -23.78
CA ILE A 112 -26.09 9.64 -23.60
C ILE A 112 -26.28 9.93 -22.12
N LEU A 113 -25.49 10.85 -21.58
CA LEU A 113 -25.59 11.31 -20.20
C LEU A 113 -26.82 12.22 -20.00
N SER A 114 -27.65 11.90 -19.04
CA SER A 114 -28.71 12.77 -18.55
C SER A 114 -28.13 13.98 -17.78
N LYS A 115 -28.96 14.95 -17.44
CA LYS A 115 -28.54 16.07 -16.56
C LYS A 115 -28.13 15.57 -15.19
N GLU A 116 -28.80 14.53 -14.68
CA GLU A 116 -28.49 13.92 -13.40
C GLU A 116 -27.14 13.19 -13.45
N ASP A 117 -26.86 12.44 -14.52
CA ASP A 117 -25.56 11.79 -14.69
C ASP A 117 -24.40 12.80 -14.71
N LYS A 118 -24.56 13.91 -15.46
CA LYS A 118 -23.56 14.99 -15.49
C LYS A 118 -23.32 15.59 -14.10
N LYS A 119 -24.38 15.75 -13.30
CA LYS A 119 -24.25 16.21 -11.92
C LYS A 119 -23.45 15.19 -11.07
N LYS A 120 -23.80 13.89 -11.15
CA LYS A 120 -23.09 12.84 -10.42
C LYS A 120 -21.61 12.76 -10.78
N VAL A 121 -21.27 13.01 -12.05
CA VAL A 121 -19.86 13.08 -12.51
C VAL A 121 -19.15 14.26 -11.85
N MET A 122 -19.78 15.44 -11.83
CA MET A 122 -19.18 16.62 -11.18
C MET A 122 -19.06 16.44 -9.66
N ASP A 123 -20.08 15.89 -9.01
CA ASP A 123 -20.05 15.58 -7.57
C ASP A 123 -18.92 14.59 -7.24
N ALA A 124 -18.65 13.61 -8.12
CA ALA A 124 -17.56 12.67 -7.96
C ALA A 124 -16.17 13.34 -8.16
N LEU A 125 -16.06 14.23 -9.15
CA LEU A 125 -14.83 15.01 -9.36
C LEU A 125 -14.56 15.96 -8.18
N GLU A 126 -15.58 16.58 -7.61
CA GLU A 126 -15.47 17.42 -6.41
C GLU A 126 -15.00 16.60 -5.21
N MET A 127 -15.57 15.39 -4.99
CA MET A 127 -15.17 14.51 -3.90
C MET A 127 -13.68 14.16 -3.95
N VAL A 128 -13.10 14.00 -5.14
CA VAL A 128 -11.67 13.73 -5.33
C VAL A 128 -10.85 15.01 -5.51
N ARG A 129 -11.45 16.20 -5.37
CA ARG A 129 -10.81 17.52 -5.53
C ARG A 129 -10.18 17.72 -6.91
N CYS A 130 -10.90 17.31 -7.94
CA CYS A 130 -10.49 17.44 -9.35
C CYS A 130 -11.53 18.15 -10.22
N GLU A 131 -12.51 18.86 -9.63
CA GLU A 131 -13.55 19.58 -10.33
C GLU A 131 -13.01 20.66 -11.28
N SER A 132 -11.94 21.34 -10.88
CA SER A 132 -11.28 22.35 -11.72
C SER A 132 -10.54 21.76 -12.92
N LEU A 133 -10.37 20.46 -12.98
CA LEU A 133 -9.71 19.74 -14.07
C LEU A 133 -10.72 19.14 -15.07
N ALA A 134 -12.04 19.34 -14.88
CA ALA A 134 -13.07 18.67 -15.67
C ALA A 134 -12.83 18.79 -17.19
N ASP A 135 -12.51 20.00 -17.66
CA ASP A 135 -12.29 20.29 -19.09
C ASP A 135 -10.83 20.07 -19.55
N VAL A 136 -9.93 19.67 -18.66
CA VAL A 136 -8.52 19.41 -18.99
C VAL A 136 -8.41 18.01 -19.61
N LEU A 137 -7.59 17.85 -20.64
CA LEU A 137 -7.29 16.53 -21.20
C LEU A 137 -6.64 15.65 -20.13
N PHE A 138 -7.14 14.44 -19.99
CA PHE A 138 -6.67 13.48 -18.97
C PHE A 138 -5.16 13.22 -19.08
N GLN A 139 -4.63 13.08 -20.28
CA GLN A 139 -3.20 12.90 -20.54
C GLN A 139 -2.32 14.04 -19.99
N ASN A 140 -2.85 15.25 -19.87
CA ASN A 140 -2.14 16.44 -19.41
C ASN A 140 -2.13 16.60 -17.88
N THR A 141 -2.68 15.62 -17.14
CA THR A 141 -2.72 15.64 -15.69
C THR A 141 -1.58 14.84 -15.08
N SER A 142 -1.19 15.19 -13.83
CA SER A 142 -0.17 14.44 -13.09
C SER A 142 -0.66 13.03 -12.72
N ASP A 143 0.26 12.13 -12.40
CA ASP A 143 -0.09 10.76 -12.00
C ASP A 143 -1.05 10.71 -10.81
N GLY A 144 -0.86 11.56 -9.80
CA GLY A 144 -1.77 11.68 -8.66
C GLY A 144 -3.16 12.20 -9.05
N GLN A 145 -3.24 13.14 -10.02
CA GLN A 145 -4.50 13.61 -10.57
C GLN A 145 -5.19 12.51 -11.40
N LYS A 146 -4.44 11.81 -12.25
CA LYS A 146 -4.94 10.65 -13.01
C LYS A 146 -5.58 9.61 -12.10
N GLN A 147 -4.90 9.25 -11.01
CA GLN A 147 -5.41 8.27 -10.06
C GLN A 147 -6.72 8.73 -9.39
N ARG A 148 -6.79 10.01 -8.98
CA ARG A 148 -8.01 10.58 -8.41
C ARG A 148 -9.17 10.64 -9.41
N ILE A 149 -8.90 10.96 -10.68
CA ILE A 149 -9.92 10.96 -11.73
C ILE A 149 -10.43 9.54 -12.01
N LEU A 150 -9.55 8.53 -12.01
CA LEU A 150 -9.97 7.13 -12.11
C LEU A 150 -10.80 6.68 -10.91
N LEU A 151 -10.49 7.20 -9.72
CA LEU A 151 -11.33 6.99 -8.54
C LEU A 151 -12.67 7.71 -8.69
N ALA A 152 -12.72 8.95 -9.23
CA ALA A 152 -13.98 9.64 -9.53
C ALA A 152 -14.85 8.85 -10.51
N ARG A 153 -14.25 8.23 -11.53
CA ARG A 153 -14.95 7.31 -12.44
C ARG A 153 -15.64 6.18 -11.67
N ALA A 154 -14.93 5.57 -10.71
CA ALA A 154 -15.50 4.50 -9.90
C ALA A 154 -16.58 5.01 -8.93
N ILE A 155 -16.39 6.20 -8.35
CA ILE A 155 -17.34 6.83 -7.41
C ILE A 155 -18.65 7.23 -8.09
N CYS A 156 -18.58 7.82 -9.29
CA CYS A 156 -19.80 8.27 -9.98
C CYS A 156 -20.65 7.11 -10.50
N GLN A 157 -20.12 5.89 -10.51
CA GLN A 157 -20.87 4.66 -10.74
C GLN A 157 -21.80 4.32 -9.57
N GLU A 158 -21.64 4.97 -8.40
CA GLU A 158 -22.41 4.73 -7.18
C GLU A 158 -22.37 3.26 -6.72
N PRO A 159 -21.17 2.67 -6.59
CA PRO A 159 -21.03 1.26 -6.30
C PRO A 159 -21.42 0.95 -4.85
N GLU A 160 -21.81 -0.30 -4.62
CA GLU A 160 -21.96 -0.88 -3.29
C GLU A 160 -20.69 -1.62 -2.87
N LEU A 161 -19.89 -2.12 -3.86
CA LEU A 161 -18.56 -2.70 -3.70
C LEU A 161 -17.55 -1.94 -4.57
N LEU A 162 -16.46 -1.48 -3.97
CA LEU A 162 -15.33 -0.88 -4.67
C LEU A 162 -14.11 -1.78 -4.56
N VAL A 163 -13.59 -2.22 -5.70
CA VAL A 163 -12.40 -3.08 -5.78
C VAL A 163 -11.22 -2.27 -6.32
N LEU A 164 -10.12 -2.25 -5.59
CA LEU A 164 -8.95 -1.45 -5.91
C LEU A 164 -7.68 -2.32 -5.91
N ASP A 165 -6.95 -2.33 -7.01
CA ASP A 165 -5.66 -3.02 -7.08
C ASP A 165 -4.52 -2.00 -6.99
N GLU A 166 -3.79 -2.00 -5.86
CA GLU A 166 -2.67 -1.11 -5.56
C GLU A 166 -2.96 0.38 -5.83
N PRO A 167 -4.02 0.95 -5.26
CA PRO A 167 -4.46 2.31 -5.60
C PRO A 167 -3.47 3.41 -5.21
N THR A 168 -2.49 3.10 -4.37
CA THR A 168 -1.46 4.04 -3.89
C THR A 168 -0.16 3.99 -4.68
N SER A 169 -0.04 3.05 -5.64
CA SER A 169 1.17 2.90 -6.45
C SER A 169 1.48 4.17 -7.25
N PHE A 170 2.76 4.56 -7.29
CA PHE A 170 3.28 5.75 -7.98
C PHE A 170 2.79 7.10 -7.44
N LEU A 171 2.13 7.13 -6.28
CA LEU A 171 1.75 8.36 -5.60
C LEU A 171 2.81 8.76 -4.59
N ASP A 172 3.05 10.07 -4.45
CA ASP A 172 3.79 10.59 -3.30
C ASP A 172 2.95 10.47 -2.01
N ILE A 173 3.59 10.63 -0.87
CA ILE A 173 2.96 10.44 0.44
C ILE A 173 1.71 11.31 0.65
N ARG A 174 1.72 12.55 0.16
CA ARG A 174 0.58 13.46 0.29
C ARG A 174 -0.63 12.93 -0.46
N HIS A 175 -0.44 12.55 -1.73
CA HIS A 175 -1.52 12.03 -2.57
C HIS A 175 -2.03 10.67 -2.09
N LYS A 176 -1.16 9.82 -1.51
CA LYS A 176 -1.56 8.58 -0.83
C LYS A 176 -2.53 8.86 0.32
N LEU A 177 -2.17 9.78 1.21
CA LEU A 177 -3.01 10.13 2.35
C LEU A 177 -4.35 10.75 1.91
N GLU A 178 -4.35 11.65 0.92
CA GLU A 178 -5.57 12.22 0.36
C GLU A 178 -6.50 11.15 -0.22
N LEU A 179 -5.96 10.16 -0.93
CA LEU A 179 -6.72 9.03 -1.49
C LEU A 179 -7.34 8.18 -0.37
N LEU A 180 -6.57 7.86 0.67
CA LEU A 180 -7.07 7.09 1.82
C LEU A 180 -8.20 7.84 2.57
N ASP A 181 -8.11 9.15 2.70
CA ASP A 181 -9.14 9.97 3.32
C ASP A 181 -10.44 9.98 2.49
N ILE A 182 -10.32 10.00 1.15
CA ILE A 182 -11.46 9.86 0.24
C ILE A 182 -12.12 8.48 0.41
N LEU A 183 -11.35 7.40 0.47
CA LEU A 183 -11.88 6.05 0.68
C LEU A 183 -12.60 5.93 2.03
N LYS A 184 -12.04 6.47 3.11
CA LYS A 184 -12.72 6.50 4.42
C LYS A 184 -14.06 7.23 4.36
N LYS A 185 -14.14 8.38 3.69
CA LYS A 185 -15.40 9.11 3.50
C LYS A 185 -16.43 8.27 2.75
N LEU A 186 -16.04 7.61 1.65
CA LEU A 186 -16.94 6.72 0.90
C LEU A 186 -17.53 5.62 1.77
N VAL A 187 -16.67 4.98 2.55
CA VAL A 187 -17.06 3.89 3.46
C VAL A 187 -18.01 4.39 4.53
N HIS A 188 -17.71 5.50 5.20
CA HIS A 188 -18.51 5.98 6.33
C HIS A 188 -19.79 6.72 5.90
N GLU A 189 -19.73 7.53 4.82
CA GLU A 189 -20.86 8.36 4.41
C GLU A 189 -21.80 7.65 3.44
N ARG A 190 -21.28 6.75 2.59
CA ARG A 190 -22.07 6.03 1.56
C ARG A 190 -22.21 4.54 1.82
N ASN A 191 -21.68 4.04 2.94
CA ASN A 191 -21.74 2.62 3.34
C ASN A 191 -21.23 1.65 2.26
N VAL A 192 -20.21 2.07 1.49
CA VAL A 192 -19.57 1.27 0.45
C VAL A 192 -18.67 0.22 1.08
N ALA A 193 -18.71 -1.01 0.59
CA ALA A 193 -17.72 -2.04 0.91
C ALA A 193 -16.48 -1.82 0.05
N VAL A 194 -15.28 -1.86 0.62
CA VAL A 194 -14.02 -1.71 -0.11
C VAL A 194 -13.18 -2.97 0.04
N LEU A 195 -12.76 -3.54 -1.07
CA LEU A 195 -11.75 -4.59 -1.14
C LEU A 195 -10.54 -4.06 -1.92
N MET A 196 -9.37 -4.03 -1.31
CA MET A 196 -8.19 -3.54 -2.02
C MET A 196 -6.93 -4.35 -1.73
N SER A 197 -5.96 -4.28 -2.64
CA SER A 197 -4.59 -4.72 -2.39
C SER A 197 -3.71 -3.52 -2.04
N LEU A 198 -2.79 -3.70 -1.11
CA LEU A 198 -1.76 -2.72 -0.79
C LEU A 198 -0.40 -3.41 -0.64
N HIS A 199 0.66 -2.68 -1.02
CA HIS A 199 2.05 -3.07 -0.74
C HIS A 199 2.61 -2.38 0.50
N GLU A 200 2.14 -1.17 0.78
CA GLU A 200 2.59 -0.38 1.92
C GLU A 200 1.88 -0.84 3.20
N LEU A 201 2.63 -1.49 4.07
CA LEU A 201 2.12 -2.09 5.30
C LEU A 201 1.58 -1.06 6.29
N ASP A 202 2.23 0.10 6.39
CA ASP A 202 1.81 1.22 7.23
C ASP A 202 0.46 1.81 6.79
N LEU A 203 0.24 1.90 5.48
CA LEU A 203 -1.04 2.33 4.94
C LEU A 203 -2.13 1.27 5.17
N ALA A 204 -1.80 -0.02 5.01
CA ALA A 204 -2.72 -1.11 5.30
C ALA A 204 -3.12 -1.13 6.78
N GLU A 205 -2.15 -0.99 7.70
CA GLU A 205 -2.41 -0.90 9.15
C GLU A 205 -3.35 0.28 9.49
N ARG A 206 -3.16 1.42 8.82
CA ARG A 206 -3.88 2.68 9.11
C ARG A 206 -5.31 2.73 8.57
N ILE A 207 -5.55 2.11 7.40
CA ILE A 207 -6.84 2.29 6.70
C ILE A 207 -7.80 1.13 6.90
N SER A 208 -7.29 -0.09 7.12
CA SER A 208 -8.10 -1.30 7.07
C SER A 208 -8.93 -1.49 8.33
N ASP A 209 -10.14 -1.98 8.15
CA ASP A 209 -10.94 -2.56 9.23
C ASP A 209 -10.58 -4.05 9.40
N TYR A 210 -10.18 -4.72 8.30
CA TYR A 210 -9.79 -6.12 8.28
C TYR A 210 -8.69 -6.36 7.25
N VAL A 211 -7.75 -7.24 7.55
CA VAL A 211 -6.60 -7.56 6.71
C VAL A 211 -6.60 -9.05 6.39
N LEU A 212 -6.32 -9.37 5.15
CA LEU A 212 -6.16 -10.73 4.63
C LEU A 212 -4.73 -10.89 4.11
N CYS A 213 -4.00 -11.87 4.60
CA CYS A 213 -2.62 -12.13 4.22
C CYS A 213 -2.56 -13.25 3.18
N ALA A 214 -2.16 -12.92 1.94
CA ALA A 214 -1.95 -13.91 0.88
C ALA A 214 -0.54 -14.49 0.99
N GLU A 215 -0.45 -15.80 1.21
CA GLU A 215 0.82 -16.51 1.36
C GLU A 215 0.68 -17.98 0.96
N ASN A 216 1.77 -18.57 0.47
CA ASN A 216 1.89 -20.01 0.23
C ASN A 216 0.70 -20.64 -0.54
N GLY A 217 0.11 -19.90 -1.47
CA GLY A 217 -1.01 -20.37 -2.29
C GLY A 217 -2.37 -20.37 -1.59
N THR A 218 -2.53 -19.67 -0.47
CA THR A 218 -3.79 -19.53 0.26
C THR A 218 -3.88 -18.18 0.97
N ILE A 219 -4.97 -17.94 1.69
CA ILE A 219 -5.07 -16.86 2.68
C ILE A 219 -4.68 -17.45 4.04
N GLY A 220 -3.53 -17.00 4.56
CA GLY A 220 -3.03 -17.41 5.87
C GLY A 220 -3.72 -16.63 7.01
N ARG A 221 -2.96 -15.78 7.73
CA ARG A 221 -3.53 -14.98 8.82
C ARG A 221 -4.52 -13.94 8.31
N THR A 222 -5.62 -13.80 9.03
CA THR A 222 -6.64 -12.78 8.81
C THR A 222 -7.04 -12.16 10.14
N GLY A 223 -7.45 -10.91 10.14
CA GLY A 223 -7.87 -10.24 11.37
C GLY A 223 -7.93 -8.72 11.25
N THR A 224 -8.17 -8.06 12.36
CA THR A 224 -7.98 -6.61 12.47
C THR A 224 -6.51 -6.25 12.25
N PRO A 225 -6.19 -5.01 11.83
CA PRO A 225 -4.80 -4.58 11.68
C PRO A 225 -3.95 -4.91 12.92
N ARG A 226 -4.47 -4.63 14.12
CA ARG A 226 -3.77 -4.93 15.37
C ARG A 226 -3.40 -6.41 15.48
N GLU A 227 -4.34 -7.31 15.21
CA GLU A 227 -4.12 -8.77 15.30
C GLU A 227 -3.10 -9.26 14.27
N VAL A 228 -3.11 -8.69 13.06
CA VAL A 228 -2.25 -9.13 11.96
C VAL A 228 -0.83 -8.57 12.10
N PHE A 229 -0.70 -7.29 12.51
CA PHE A 229 0.60 -6.62 12.59
C PHE A 229 1.32 -6.82 13.93
N GLU A 230 0.67 -7.47 14.90
CA GLU A 230 1.31 -7.83 16.19
C GLU A 230 2.25 -9.04 16.03
N GLY A 231 3.46 -8.92 16.60
CA GLY A 231 4.48 -9.97 16.59
C GLY A 231 5.26 -10.08 15.26
N ASP A 232 5.83 -11.26 15.00
CA ASP A 232 6.78 -11.49 13.90
C ASP A 232 6.13 -12.00 12.60
N TYR A 233 4.80 -12.07 12.57
CA TYR A 233 4.10 -12.70 11.45
C TYR A 233 4.35 -11.99 10.12
N ILE A 234 4.30 -10.65 10.11
CA ILE A 234 4.55 -9.85 8.91
C ILE A 234 5.97 -10.06 8.38
N ALA A 235 6.96 -10.14 9.27
CA ALA A 235 8.33 -10.44 8.88
C ALA A 235 8.42 -11.80 8.16
N LYS A 236 7.78 -12.83 8.72
CA LYS A 236 7.73 -14.16 8.11
C LYS A 236 6.98 -14.16 6.78
N LEU A 237 5.84 -13.47 6.70
CA LEU A 237 5.02 -13.35 5.48
C LEU A 237 5.84 -12.81 4.28
N TYR A 238 6.73 -11.86 4.54
CA TYR A 238 7.58 -11.25 3.49
C TYR A 238 8.94 -11.94 3.33
N GLY A 239 9.11 -13.14 3.92
CA GLY A 239 10.35 -13.91 3.79
C GLY A 239 11.55 -13.26 4.50
N ILE A 240 11.28 -12.41 5.48
CA ILE A 240 12.29 -11.80 6.32
C ILE A 240 12.62 -12.84 7.39
N GLU A 241 13.42 -13.85 7.01
CA GLU A 241 13.73 -15.04 7.82
C GLU A 241 14.48 -14.73 9.13
N HIS A 242 14.92 -13.53 9.29
CA HIS A 242 15.46 -13.00 10.53
C HIS A 242 14.66 -11.77 10.93
N GLY A 243 13.46 -11.98 11.48
CA GLY A 243 12.83 -10.98 12.30
C GLY A 243 13.80 -10.60 13.42
N ARG A 244 14.09 -9.31 13.59
CA ARG A 244 15.09 -8.75 14.51
C ARG A 244 16.27 -9.69 14.67
N THR A 245 17.37 -9.40 14.05
CA THR A 245 18.63 -10.08 14.37
C THR A 245 18.84 -9.97 15.88
N ASP A 246 18.58 -11.07 16.61
CA ASP A 246 18.73 -11.12 18.05
C ASP A 246 20.21 -10.84 18.36
N GLY A 247 20.46 -9.74 19.05
CA GLY A 247 21.79 -9.34 19.43
C GLY A 247 21.91 -7.82 19.59
N ALA A 248 22.94 -7.38 20.29
CA ALA A 248 23.28 -5.96 20.34
C ALA A 248 23.61 -5.48 18.90
N PRO A 249 23.13 -4.30 18.46
CA PRO A 249 23.40 -3.80 17.12
C PRO A 249 24.90 -3.60 16.91
N ARG A 250 25.43 -4.22 15.83
CA ARG A 250 26.81 -4.07 15.42
C ARG A 250 27.00 -2.87 14.50
N VAL A 251 25.95 -2.50 13.80
CA VAL A 251 25.94 -1.43 12.80
C VAL A 251 24.88 -0.40 13.15
N PHE A 252 25.18 0.88 12.94
CA PHE A 252 24.19 1.96 13.03
C PHE A 252 23.94 2.57 11.66
N VAL A 253 22.67 2.69 11.26
CA VAL A 253 22.27 3.28 9.98
C VAL A 253 21.58 4.61 10.20
N ILE A 254 22.18 5.70 9.71
CA ILE A 254 21.60 7.04 9.70
C ILE A 254 20.78 7.19 8.42
N GLY A 255 19.52 6.77 8.46
CA GLY A 255 18.58 6.81 7.35
C GLY A 255 17.62 7.98 7.40
N GLY A 256 16.68 8.01 6.47
CA GLY A 256 15.60 8.96 6.33
C GLY A 256 15.19 9.12 4.87
N MET A 257 13.91 9.46 4.64
CA MET A 257 13.34 9.69 3.31
C MET A 257 13.45 8.46 2.37
N GLY A 258 13.45 7.24 2.95
CA GLY A 258 13.59 5.98 2.24
C GLY A 258 15.01 5.57 1.89
N SER A 259 16.01 6.40 2.18
CA SER A 259 17.42 6.13 1.81
C SER A 259 18.01 4.92 2.53
N GLY A 260 17.54 4.60 3.73
CA GLY A 260 18.00 3.46 4.53
C GLY A 260 17.48 2.11 4.05
N ILE A 261 16.35 2.05 3.34
CA ILE A 261 15.69 0.78 2.98
C ILE A 261 16.62 -0.22 2.29
N PRO A 262 17.39 0.14 1.26
CA PRO A 262 18.30 -0.81 0.61
C PRO A 262 19.36 -1.35 1.57
N VAL A 263 19.85 -0.50 2.49
CA VAL A 263 20.86 -0.88 3.48
C VAL A 263 20.31 -1.85 4.51
N TYR A 264 19.06 -1.59 4.98
CA TYR A 264 18.38 -2.48 5.93
C TYR A 264 18.21 -3.88 5.36
N HIS A 265 17.75 -3.99 4.12
CA HIS A 265 17.64 -5.29 3.45
C HIS A 265 18.98 -5.97 3.25
N ALA A 266 20.02 -5.22 2.93
CA ALA A 266 21.35 -5.76 2.74
C ALA A 266 21.94 -6.30 4.04
N LEU A 267 21.89 -5.54 5.14
CA LEU A 267 22.33 -5.96 6.47
C LEU A 267 21.54 -7.17 6.98
N ASN A 268 20.23 -7.16 6.77
CA ASN A 268 19.37 -8.28 7.18
C ASN A 268 19.72 -9.56 6.41
N ARG A 269 19.92 -9.51 5.08
CA ARG A 269 20.38 -10.66 4.29
C ARG A 269 21.73 -11.20 4.75
N ALA A 270 22.61 -10.31 5.19
CA ALA A 270 23.91 -10.69 5.74
C ALA A 270 23.85 -11.20 7.18
N GLY A 271 22.68 -11.20 7.83
CA GLY A 271 22.54 -11.60 9.24
C GLY A 271 23.22 -10.65 10.22
N ILE A 272 23.44 -9.38 9.83
CA ILE A 272 24.14 -8.40 10.66
C ILE A 272 23.11 -7.58 11.45
N PRO A 273 23.10 -7.68 12.81
CA PRO A 273 22.21 -6.90 13.65
C PRO A 273 22.56 -5.41 13.57
N PHE A 274 21.56 -4.57 13.30
CA PHE A 274 21.75 -3.14 13.14
C PHE A 274 20.71 -2.32 13.93
N ALA A 275 21.10 -1.10 14.26
CA ALA A 275 20.19 -0.08 14.73
C ALA A 275 19.93 0.95 13.63
N ALA A 276 18.72 1.48 13.57
CA ALA A 276 18.33 2.53 12.63
C ALA A 276 17.84 3.77 13.39
N GLY A 277 18.27 4.95 12.95
CA GLY A 277 17.80 6.20 13.60
C GLY A 277 18.61 7.45 13.23
N VAL A 278 18.18 8.66 13.66
CA VAL A 278 16.84 8.91 14.23
C VAL A 278 15.85 9.06 13.07
N ILE A 279 14.79 8.24 13.08
CA ILE A 279 13.81 8.20 12.01
C ILE A 279 12.48 8.73 12.55
N HIS A 280 11.79 9.59 11.79
CA HIS A 280 10.46 10.04 12.16
C HIS A 280 9.41 8.95 11.94
N GLU A 281 8.40 8.87 12.79
CA GLU A 281 7.33 7.85 12.70
C GLU A 281 6.53 7.90 11.39
N ASN A 282 6.52 9.06 10.72
CA ASN A 282 5.89 9.27 9.42
C ASN A 282 6.83 9.09 8.23
N ASP A 283 8.10 8.72 8.47
CA ASP A 283 9.04 8.45 7.39
C ASP A 283 8.71 7.10 6.71
N MET A 284 8.84 7.06 5.40
CA MET A 284 8.53 5.87 4.60
C MET A 284 9.40 4.65 4.95
N GLU A 285 10.58 4.85 5.53
CA GLU A 285 11.46 3.75 5.93
C GLU A 285 11.22 3.26 7.37
N TYR A 286 10.42 3.99 8.19
CA TYR A 286 10.21 3.66 9.59
C TYR A 286 9.67 2.24 9.80
N GLN A 287 8.69 1.82 8.99
CA GLN A 287 8.10 0.49 9.09
C GLN A 287 9.09 -0.60 8.71
N THR A 288 9.87 -0.38 7.65
CA THR A 288 10.94 -1.31 7.26
C THR A 288 11.98 -1.44 8.37
N ALA A 289 12.40 -0.33 8.96
CA ALA A 289 13.31 -0.33 10.10
C ALA A 289 12.73 -1.08 11.31
N ARG A 290 11.44 -0.87 11.65
CA ARG A 290 10.77 -1.59 12.76
C ARG A 290 10.81 -3.11 12.62
N VAL A 291 10.72 -3.59 11.39
CA VAL A 291 10.71 -5.03 11.08
C VAL A 291 12.11 -5.62 11.08
N LEU A 292 13.09 -4.91 10.50
CA LEU A 292 14.41 -5.45 10.19
C LEU A 292 15.48 -5.11 11.25
N ALA A 293 15.40 -3.94 11.89
CA ALA A 293 16.42 -3.50 12.83
C ALA A 293 16.28 -4.14 14.21
N ALA A 294 17.40 -4.44 14.84
CA ALA A 294 17.46 -4.87 16.24
C ALA A 294 16.97 -3.74 17.19
N GLU A 295 17.25 -2.49 16.82
CA GLU A 295 16.79 -1.31 17.56
C GLU A 295 16.41 -0.19 16.57
N VAL A 296 15.27 0.48 16.82
CA VAL A 296 14.88 1.68 16.07
C VAL A 296 14.78 2.85 17.03
N ILE A 297 15.54 3.91 16.75
CA ILE A 297 15.48 5.16 17.48
C ILE A 297 14.61 6.12 16.68
N ARG A 298 13.44 6.44 17.23
CA ARG A 298 12.39 7.20 16.56
C ARG A 298 12.20 8.57 17.15
N GLU A 299 11.63 9.46 16.34
CA GLU A 299 11.07 10.73 16.75
C GLU A 299 9.61 10.82 16.33
N ALA A 300 8.83 11.63 17.04
CA ALA A 300 7.43 11.85 16.70
C ALA A 300 7.27 12.47 15.29
N ALA A 301 6.15 12.17 14.65
CA ALA A 301 5.84 12.69 13.32
C ALA A 301 5.83 14.23 13.33
N PHE A 302 6.53 14.85 12.36
CA PHE A 302 6.59 16.30 12.17
C PHE A 302 7.25 17.09 13.30
N GLU A 303 7.95 16.45 14.23
CA GLU A 303 8.76 17.12 15.25
C GLU A 303 10.25 17.08 14.90
N PRO A 304 11.03 18.15 15.18
CA PRO A 304 12.48 18.08 15.01
C PRO A 304 13.08 17.03 15.95
N VAL A 305 14.15 16.36 15.50
CA VAL A 305 14.86 15.38 16.33
C VAL A 305 15.21 15.97 17.70
N GLY A 306 14.59 15.41 18.75
CA GLY A 306 14.72 15.84 20.14
C GLY A 306 16.07 15.45 20.77
N GLU A 307 16.35 15.98 21.97
CA GLU A 307 17.58 15.68 22.70
C GLU A 307 17.65 14.22 23.16
N GLN A 308 16.54 13.66 23.60
CA GLN A 308 16.49 12.26 24.08
C GLN A 308 16.81 11.25 22.99
N ALA A 309 16.17 11.40 21.81
CA ALA A 309 16.43 10.54 20.65
C ALA A 309 17.89 10.68 20.18
N PHE A 310 18.40 11.91 20.13
CA PHE A 310 19.80 12.17 19.78
C PHE A 310 20.80 11.51 20.73
N LEU A 311 20.62 11.67 22.06
CA LEU A 311 21.52 11.07 23.06
C LEU A 311 21.46 9.55 23.02
N ARG A 312 20.28 8.96 22.79
CA ARG A 312 20.12 7.52 22.60
C ARG A 312 20.85 7.03 21.37
N ALA A 313 20.68 7.70 20.22
CA ALA A 313 21.38 7.38 18.98
C ALA A 313 22.89 7.48 19.13
N LYS A 314 23.40 8.55 19.78
CA LYS A 314 24.82 8.72 20.07
C LYS A 314 25.37 7.54 20.87
N LYS A 315 24.67 7.13 21.96
CA LYS A 315 25.11 5.99 22.78
C LYS A 315 25.17 4.69 22.00
N VAL A 316 24.21 4.46 21.10
CA VAL A 316 24.20 3.26 20.26
C VAL A 316 25.34 3.32 19.21
N ILE A 317 25.61 4.47 18.59
CA ILE A 317 26.75 4.67 17.68
C ILE A 317 28.09 4.36 18.39
N GLU A 318 28.23 4.81 19.65
CA GLU A 318 29.43 4.54 20.44
C GLU A 318 29.66 3.03 20.67
N SER A 319 28.60 2.24 20.78
CA SER A 319 28.65 0.78 20.98
C SER A 319 28.75 -0.03 19.69
N CYS A 320 28.35 0.50 18.54
CA CYS A 320 28.43 -0.18 17.25
C CYS A 320 29.86 -0.24 16.71
N GLU A 321 30.13 -1.21 15.82
CA GLU A 321 31.40 -1.35 15.10
C GLU A 321 31.48 -0.36 13.94
N ASP A 322 30.39 -0.26 13.15
CA ASP A 322 30.33 0.55 11.94
C ASP A 322 29.10 1.46 11.91
N VAL A 323 29.19 2.54 11.13
CA VAL A 323 28.10 3.49 10.87
C VAL A 323 27.93 3.66 9.37
N PHE A 324 26.73 3.49 8.87
CA PHE A 324 26.35 3.80 7.49
C PHE A 324 25.43 5.01 7.43
N CYS A 325 25.67 5.91 6.48
CA CYS A 325 24.82 7.08 6.27
C CYS A 325 24.41 7.19 4.80
N PRO A 326 23.31 6.51 4.38
CA PRO A 326 22.74 6.68 3.06
C PRO A 326 21.99 8.02 2.89
N LEU A 327 21.76 8.76 3.98
CA LEU A 327 21.05 10.03 3.97
C LEU A 327 21.90 11.14 3.37
N ASN A 328 21.44 11.76 2.28
CA ASN A 328 22.15 12.83 1.57
C ASN A 328 21.62 14.23 1.88
N VAL A 329 20.42 14.36 2.47
CA VAL A 329 19.75 15.64 2.72
C VAL A 329 19.46 15.81 4.20
N PHE A 330 19.99 16.89 4.77
CA PHE A 330 19.77 17.26 6.17
C PHE A 330 19.04 18.61 6.24
N GLY A 331 17.75 18.56 6.57
CA GLY A 331 16.89 19.73 6.77
C GLY A 331 16.74 20.12 8.24
N THR A 332 15.77 20.98 8.51
CA THR A 332 15.48 21.48 9.87
C THR A 332 15.05 20.34 10.81
N MET A 333 14.26 19.39 10.30
CA MET A 333 13.68 18.31 11.10
C MET A 333 14.72 17.28 11.54
N ASN A 334 15.68 16.96 10.68
CA ASN A 334 16.72 15.95 10.91
C ASN A 334 18.12 16.55 11.07
N LYS A 335 18.21 17.81 11.49
CA LYS A 335 19.49 18.53 11.66
C LYS A 335 20.47 17.76 12.57
N LYS A 336 19.97 17.14 13.64
CA LYS A 336 20.78 16.36 14.58
C LYS A 336 21.33 15.07 13.98
N ASN A 337 20.73 14.51 12.92
CA ASN A 337 21.31 13.38 12.20
C ASN A 337 22.65 13.76 11.53
N ARG A 338 22.84 15.03 11.14
CA ARG A 338 24.16 15.52 10.68
C ARG A 338 25.22 15.51 11.80
N GLU A 339 24.80 15.79 13.05
CA GLU A 339 25.71 15.70 14.19
C GLU A 339 26.06 14.25 14.51
N LEU A 340 25.11 13.32 14.40
CA LEU A 340 25.36 11.88 14.52
C LEU A 340 26.35 11.39 13.45
N LEU A 341 26.21 11.85 12.21
CA LEU A 341 27.16 11.55 11.14
C LEU A 341 28.56 12.04 11.49
N ARG A 342 28.68 13.26 12.03
CA ARG A 342 29.99 13.78 12.46
C ARG A 342 30.59 12.94 13.58
N ILE A 343 29.79 12.54 14.56
CA ILE A 343 30.25 11.65 15.65
C ILE A 343 30.74 10.31 15.09
N GLY A 344 30.01 9.68 14.17
CA GLY A 344 30.42 8.44 13.51
C GLY A 344 31.76 8.59 12.76
N THR A 345 31.97 9.75 12.13
CA THR A 345 33.22 10.09 11.43
C THR A 345 34.37 10.30 12.41
N GLU A 346 34.17 11.06 13.48
CA GLU A 346 35.18 11.33 14.52
C GLU A 346 35.62 10.03 15.24
N LEU A 347 34.70 9.08 15.40
CA LEU A 347 35.01 7.75 15.95
C LEU A 347 35.67 6.78 14.95
N GLY A 348 35.85 7.19 13.68
CA GLY A 348 36.42 6.35 12.64
C GLY A 348 35.56 5.16 12.20
N LYS A 349 34.26 5.20 12.51
CA LYS A 349 33.30 4.12 12.26
C LYS A 349 32.50 4.27 10.96
N LEU A 350 32.57 5.44 10.30
CA LEU A 350 31.83 5.68 9.07
C LEU A 350 32.39 4.81 7.93
N ARG A 351 31.48 4.09 7.26
CA ARG A 351 31.78 3.27 6.09
C ARG A 351 30.99 3.74 4.87
N GLN A 352 31.57 3.59 3.70
CA GLN A 352 30.88 3.78 2.43
C GLN A 352 30.12 2.51 2.05
N ILE A 353 28.93 2.70 1.47
CA ILE A 353 28.09 1.60 1.00
C ILE A 353 28.26 1.51 -0.50
N HIS A 354 28.75 0.38 -1.00
CA HIS A 354 28.66 0.00 -2.40
C HIS A 354 27.52 -1.01 -2.53
N LEU A 355 26.35 -0.52 -2.95
CA LEU A 355 25.21 -1.39 -3.29
C LEU A 355 25.38 -1.81 -4.76
N ASP A 356 26.01 -2.95 -5.01
CA ASP A 356 26.07 -3.50 -6.36
C ASP A 356 24.68 -3.93 -6.84
N LYS A 357 24.40 -3.64 -8.12
CA LYS A 357 23.14 -3.99 -8.79
C LYS A 357 23.00 -5.48 -9.11
N SER A 358 23.93 -6.33 -8.72
CA SER A 358 23.94 -7.77 -8.94
C SER A 358 23.82 -8.54 -7.64
N ASP A 359 22.97 -9.55 -7.65
CA ASP A 359 22.55 -10.46 -6.58
C ASP A 359 23.72 -11.28 -5.96
N SER A 360 24.70 -10.67 -5.31
CA SER A 360 25.71 -11.43 -4.58
C SER A 360 26.21 -10.67 -3.35
N GLY A 361 26.14 -11.37 -2.23
CA GLY A 361 26.22 -10.93 -0.85
C GLY A 361 27.59 -10.48 -0.30
N ASP A 362 28.27 -9.51 -0.88
CA ASP A 362 29.49 -8.94 -0.30
C ASP A 362 29.30 -7.44 0.02
N ILE A 363 28.83 -7.16 1.25
CA ILE A 363 28.65 -5.79 1.77
C ILE A 363 29.90 -5.31 2.54
N LEU A 364 30.84 -6.18 2.90
CA LEU A 364 31.91 -5.89 3.84
C LEU A 364 33.33 -6.23 3.34
N ASN A 365 33.59 -6.21 2.03
CA ASN A 365 34.94 -6.33 1.52
C ASN A 365 35.45 -4.99 1.00
N ASP A 366 35.98 -4.15 1.92
CA ASP A 366 37.27 -3.48 1.70
C ASP A 366 37.78 -2.94 3.04
N LYS A 367 39.00 -3.50 3.37
CA LYS A 367 39.83 -3.02 4.47
C LYS A 367 40.53 -1.73 4.07
#